data_a5aac3d247dd66c370d5bfb45d2acd41
#
_entry.id   a5aac3d247dd66c370d5bfb45d2acd41
#
_cell.length_a   1.000
_cell.length_b   1.000
_cell.length_c   1.000
_cell.angle_alpha   90.00
_cell.angle_beta   90.00
_cell.angle_gamma   90.00
#
_symmetry.space_group_name_H-M   'P 1'
#
loop_
_entity.id
_entity.type
_entity.pdbx_description
1 polymer ?
#
loop_
_entity_poly.entity_id
_entity_poly.type
_entity_poly.pdbx_seq_one_letter_code
_entity_poly.pdbx_strand_id
1 'polypeptide(L)'
;IRLANSARFGLARTVGSVDDAITMVGLNQVRTLCLAACMGDAFPDASDIDRDEFWKESMACAGFSHWLARSIGADAQQAWLTGFMLRLGELIIAQQEPDKLAIIEKLPHAPGGRWEREVDQTGFTEGHVVGELVRRWNFPQEVVRALQFSSDPLASKPFSRLGGIVHIAMLLAEIGVESTTSPQDTINALPADVLKQLQLDHEWLQNNLPDVNTFTDTAA
;
A
#
# COMPACT_ATOMS: atom_id res chain seq x y z
N ILE A 1 11.73 19.83 -8.33
CA ILE A 1 13.03 20.50 -8.61
C ILE A 1 13.91 20.46 -7.35
N ARG A 2 13.46 20.94 -6.18
CA ARG A 2 14.29 20.96 -4.95
C ARG A 2 14.78 19.57 -4.56
N LEU A 3 13.94 18.54 -4.59
CA LEU A 3 14.34 17.16 -4.33
C LEU A 3 15.37 16.67 -5.34
N ALA A 4 15.16 16.91 -6.64
CA ALA A 4 16.13 16.53 -7.69
C ALA A 4 17.52 17.14 -7.46
N ASN A 5 17.57 18.34 -6.90
CA ASN A 5 18.80 19.06 -6.57
C ASN A 5 19.38 18.74 -5.18
N SER A 6 18.78 17.80 -4.45
CA SER A 6 19.30 17.39 -3.13
C SER A 6 20.58 16.55 -3.28
N ALA A 7 21.35 16.46 -2.17
CA ALA A 7 22.57 15.65 -2.11
C ALA A 7 22.34 14.16 -2.46
N ARG A 8 21.09 13.68 -2.27
CA ARG A 8 20.69 12.29 -2.56
C ARG A 8 20.92 11.90 -4.03
N PHE A 9 20.71 12.82 -4.97
CA PHE A 9 20.88 12.55 -6.40
C PHE A 9 22.29 12.91 -6.93
N GLY A 10 23.13 13.58 -6.14
CA GLY A 10 24.55 13.82 -6.42
C GLY A 10 24.84 14.41 -7.79
N LEU A 11 23.96 15.27 -8.29
CA LEU A 11 24.06 15.79 -9.67
C LEU A 11 25.23 16.76 -9.83
N ALA A 12 25.96 16.58 -10.92
CA ALA A 12 27.03 17.49 -11.31
C ALA A 12 26.52 18.87 -11.80
N ARG A 13 25.23 18.98 -12.11
CA ARG A 13 24.56 20.20 -12.60
C ARG A 13 23.19 20.37 -11.96
N THR A 14 22.87 21.59 -11.57
CA THR A 14 21.56 21.95 -11.03
C THR A 14 20.46 21.79 -12.09
N VAL A 15 19.39 21.11 -11.71
CA VAL A 15 18.16 20.94 -12.50
C VAL A 15 17.30 22.18 -12.37
N GLY A 16 16.95 22.79 -13.49
CA GLY A 16 16.17 24.03 -13.54
C GLY A 16 14.74 23.87 -14.07
N SER A 17 14.42 22.72 -14.69
CA SER A 17 13.09 22.45 -15.27
C SER A 17 12.37 21.34 -14.52
N VAL A 18 11.01 21.33 -14.61
CA VAL A 18 10.17 20.25 -14.06
C VAL A 18 10.42 18.96 -14.82
N ASP A 19 10.54 19.03 -16.14
CA ASP A 19 10.75 17.84 -16.99
C ASP A 19 12.08 17.15 -16.68
N ASP A 20 13.17 17.92 -16.51
CA ASP A 20 14.46 17.38 -16.09
C ASP A 20 14.38 16.80 -14.67
N ALA A 21 13.65 17.46 -13.75
CA ALA A 21 13.45 16.98 -12.40
C ALA A 21 12.69 15.64 -12.38
N ILE A 22 11.62 15.50 -13.19
CA ILE A 22 10.86 14.26 -13.32
C ILE A 22 11.74 13.16 -13.91
N THR A 23 12.54 13.47 -14.91
CA THR A 23 13.45 12.51 -15.55
C THR A 23 14.50 11.99 -14.55
N MET A 24 15.02 12.86 -13.69
CA MET A 24 16.06 12.52 -12.72
C MET A 24 15.51 11.78 -11.50
N VAL A 25 14.40 12.26 -10.96
CA VAL A 25 13.76 11.70 -9.76
C VAL A 25 12.97 10.44 -10.09
N GLY A 26 12.46 10.35 -11.30
CA GLY A 26 11.58 9.29 -11.77
C GLY A 26 10.10 9.59 -11.50
N LEU A 27 9.25 9.15 -12.44
CA LEU A 27 7.81 9.44 -12.41
C LEU A 27 7.13 8.87 -11.14
N ASN A 28 7.56 7.70 -10.68
CA ASN A 28 6.98 7.08 -9.48
C ASN A 28 7.23 7.93 -8.22
N GLN A 29 8.45 8.44 -8.05
CA GLN A 29 8.76 9.33 -6.93
C GLN A 29 7.96 10.65 -7.00
N VAL A 30 7.77 11.18 -8.20
CA VAL A 30 6.94 12.39 -8.39
C VAL A 30 5.48 12.10 -8.02
N ARG A 31 4.93 10.96 -8.44
CA ARG A 31 3.57 10.53 -8.05
C ARG A 31 3.43 10.43 -6.53
N THR A 32 4.38 9.76 -5.86
CA THR A 32 4.41 9.65 -4.39
C THR A 32 4.39 11.02 -3.71
N LEU A 33 5.26 11.93 -4.16
CA LEU A 33 5.32 13.27 -3.58
C LEU A 33 4.05 14.09 -3.82
N CYS A 34 3.43 13.97 -5.00
CA CYS A 34 2.15 14.62 -5.28
C CYS A 34 1.04 14.07 -4.38
N LEU A 35 0.95 12.75 -4.25
CA LEU A 35 -0.04 12.11 -3.39
C LEU A 35 0.19 12.50 -1.92
N ALA A 36 1.44 12.43 -1.43
CA ALA A 36 1.79 12.85 -0.08
C ALA A 36 1.40 14.30 0.21
N ALA A 37 1.67 15.21 -0.73
CA ALA A 37 1.30 16.62 -0.59
C ALA A 37 -0.23 16.81 -0.55
N CYS A 38 -0.96 16.17 -1.48
CA CYS A 38 -2.42 16.23 -1.51
C CYS A 38 -3.05 15.69 -0.21
N MET A 39 -2.47 14.64 0.35
CA MET A 39 -2.99 14.02 1.58
C MET A 39 -2.69 14.83 2.83
N GLY A 40 -1.49 15.43 2.91
CA GLY A 40 -1.15 16.32 4.03
C GLY A 40 -2.14 17.47 4.18
N ASP A 41 -2.62 18.01 3.05
CA ASP A 41 -3.61 19.08 3.02
C ASP A 41 -5.05 18.57 3.23
N ALA A 42 -5.36 17.34 2.79
CA ALA A 42 -6.72 16.79 2.85
C ALA A 42 -7.08 16.20 4.23
N PHE A 43 -6.07 15.79 5.02
CA PHE A 43 -6.26 15.15 6.32
C PHE A 43 -5.40 15.81 7.42
N PRO A 44 -5.65 17.09 7.75
CA PRO A 44 -4.83 17.82 8.72
C PRO A 44 -4.98 17.30 10.16
N ASP A 45 -6.14 16.73 10.49
CA ASP A 45 -6.56 16.42 11.86
C ASP A 45 -6.41 14.93 12.26
N ALA A 46 -5.74 14.09 11.45
CA ALA A 46 -5.44 12.71 11.81
C ALA A 46 -4.29 12.66 12.85
N SER A 47 -4.54 13.22 14.05
CA SER A 47 -3.53 13.37 15.11
C SER A 47 -3.17 12.04 15.79
N ASP A 48 -4.03 11.03 15.68
CA ASP A 48 -3.88 9.72 16.36
C ASP A 48 -3.21 8.66 15.48
N ILE A 49 -2.81 9.05 14.25
CA ILE A 49 -2.06 8.18 13.33
C ILE A 49 -0.59 8.55 13.38
N ASP A 50 0.29 7.56 13.60
CA ASP A 50 1.71 7.72 13.34
C ASP A 50 1.93 7.90 11.84
N ARG A 51 2.22 9.14 11.44
CA ARG A 51 2.36 9.49 10.01
C ARG A 51 3.54 8.80 9.36
N ASP A 52 4.62 8.59 10.09
CA ASP A 52 5.82 7.94 9.54
C ASP A 52 5.56 6.46 9.28
N GLU A 53 4.87 5.79 10.20
CA GLU A 53 4.46 4.39 10.06
C GLU A 53 3.42 4.23 8.94
N PHE A 54 2.38 5.06 8.92
CA PHE A 54 1.38 5.11 7.85
C PHE A 54 2.02 5.23 6.45
N TRP A 55 3.01 6.13 6.30
CA TRP A 55 3.70 6.31 5.02
C TRP A 55 4.57 5.13 4.66
N LYS A 56 5.29 4.56 5.63
CA LYS A 56 6.11 3.36 5.41
C LYS A 56 5.26 2.20 4.92
N GLU A 57 4.15 1.91 5.59
CA GLU A 57 3.24 0.83 5.19
C GLU A 57 2.57 1.09 3.84
N SER A 58 2.09 2.32 3.59
CA SER A 58 1.51 2.69 2.29
C SER A 58 2.51 2.50 1.15
N MET A 59 3.77 2.90 1.36
CA MET A 59 4.84 2.75 0.37
C MET A 59 5.26 1.29 0.20
N ALA A 60 5.33 0.53 1.29
CA ALA A 60 5.63 -0.90 1.26
C ALA A 60 4.53 -1.66 0.50
N CYS A 61 3.25 -1.42 0.81
CA CYS A 61 2.11 -2.01 0.11
C CYS A 61 2.13 -1.69 -1.39
N ALA A 62 2.39 -0.43 -1.77
CA ALA A 62 2.53 -0.03 -3.17
C ALA A 62 3.70 -0.74 -3.86
N GLY A 63 4.86 -0.80 -3.20
CA GLY A 63 6.07 -1.45 -3.72
C GLY A 63 5.88 -2.96 -3.93
N PHE A 64 5.36 -3.65 -2.92
CA PHE A 64 5.03 -5.07 -3.03
C PHE A 64 3.95 -5.34 -4.09
N SER A 65 2.92 -4.50 -4.18
CA SER A 65 1.90 -4.60 -5.23
C SER A 65 2.50 -4.51 -6.63
N HIS A 66 3.39 -3.56 -6.84
CA HIS A 66 4.12 -3.41 -8.11
C HIS A 66 4.98 -4.64 -8.42
N TRP A 67 5.75 -5.11 -7.45
CA TRP A 67 6.62 -6.27 -7.59
C TRP A 67 5.85 -7.55 -7.90
N LEU A 68 4.78 -7.84 -7.15
CA LEU A 68 3.91 -8.99 -7.38
C LEU A 68 3.24 -8.93 -8.76
N ALA A 69 2.70 -7.77 -9.14
CA ALA A 69 2.06 -7.59 -10.44
C ALA A 69 3.02 -7.88 -11.60
N ARG A 70 4.26 -7.41 -11.50
CA ARG A 70 5.30 -7.71 -12.52
C ARG A 70 5.59 -9.20 -12.62
N SER A 71 5.67 -9.90 -11.51
CA SER A 71 6.00 -11.33 -11.49
C SER A 71 4.97 -12.19 -12.21
N ILE A 72 3.70 -11.78 -12.18
CA ILE A 72 2.59 -12.52 -12.82
C ILE A 72 2.09 -11.87 -14.13
N GLY A 73 2.80 -10.87 -14.65
CA GLY A 73 2.45 -10.20 -15.91
C GLY A 73 1.17 -9.35 -15.84
N ALA A 74 0.83 -8.82 -14.65
CA ALA A 74 -0.27 -7.86 -14.47
C ALA A 74 0.23 -6.40 -14.62
N ASP A 75 -0.71 -5.45 -14.68
CA ASP A 75 -0.37 -4.02 -14.73
C ASP A 75 0.25 -3.54 -13.40
N ALA A 76 1.57 -3.43 -13.39
CA ALA A 76 2.34 -3.06 -12.21
C ALA A 76 2.10 -1.60 -11.78
N GLN A 77 1.79 -0.69 -12.71
CA GLN A 77 1.52 0.71 -12.37
C GLN A 77 0.14 0.86 -11.72
N GLN A 78 -0.86 0.15 -12.24
CA GLN A 78 -2.17 0.11 -11.64
C GLN A 78 -2.12 -0.55 -10.27
N ALA A 79 -1.37 -1.66 -10.12
CA ALA A 79 -1.19 -2.34 -8.84
C ALA A 79 -0.48 -1.45 -7.81
N TRP A 80 0.56 -0.73 -8.21
CA TRP A 80 1.25 0.22 -7.35
C TRP A 80 0.29 1.29 -6.80
N LEU A 81 -0.47 1.93 -7.69
CA LEU A 81 -1.43 2.97 -7.31
C LEU A 81 -2.53 2.42 -6.40
N THR A 82 -3.05 1.22 -6.71
CA THR A 82 -4.11 0.59 -5.91
C THR A 82 -3.62 0.24 -4.51
N GLY A 83 -2.44 -0.36 -4.39
CA GLY A 83 -1.82 -0.68 -3.10
C GLY A 83 -1.51 0.56 -2.27
N PHE A 84 -1.02 1.63 -2.92
CA PHE A 84 -0.80 2.91 -2.24
C PHE A 84 -2.09 3.51 -1.67
N MET A 85 -3.20 3.41 -2.43
CA MET A 85 -4.47 4.00 -2.00
C MET A 85 -5.17 3.21 -0.89
N LEU A 86 -4.84 1.94 -0.66
CA LEU A 86 -5.56 1.11 0.30
C LEU A 86 -5.64 1.76 1.68
N ARG A 87 -4.50 2.21 2.21
CA ARG A 87 -4.41 2.81 3.55
C ARG A 87 -5.11 4.18 3.67
N LEU A 88 -5.54 4.82 2.55
CA LEU A 88 -6.33 6.05 2.64
C LEU A 88 -7.64 5.86 3.38
N GLY A 89 -8.19 4.65 3.39
CA GLY A 89 -9.38 4.31 4.16
C GLY A 89 -9.20 4.53 5.65
N GLU A 90 -8.02 4.23 6.19
CA GLU A 90 -7.67 4.50 7.58
C GLU A 90 -7.73 5.99 7.94
N LEU A 91 -7.18 6.86 7.08
CA LEU A 91 -7.24 8.31 7.31
C LEU A 91 -8.67 8.83 7.35
N ILE A 92 -9.55 8.24 6.53
CA ILE A 92 -10.98 8.59 6.53
C ILE A 92 -11.65 8.09 7.81
N ILE A 93 -11.33 6.86 8.26
CA ILE A 93 -11.84 6.31 9.52
C ILE A 93 -11.35 7.18 10.69
N ALA A 94 -10.06 7.55 10.71
CA ALA A 94 -9.48 8.43 11.72
C ALA A 94 -10.22 9.75 11.85
N GLN A 95 -10.55 10.36 10.70
CA GLN A 95 -11.22 11.66 10.66
C GLN A 95 -12.70 11.58 11.10
N GLN A 96 -13.39 10.49 10.79
CA GLN A 96 -14.83 10.36 11.04
C GLN A 96 -15.12 9.66 12.38
N GLU A 97 -14.27 8.74 12.81
CA GLU A 97 -14.47 7.85 13.96
C GLU A 97 -13.16 7.69 14.77
N PRO A 98 -12.55 8.80 15.26
CA PRO A 98 -11.23 8.76 15.92
C PRO A 98 -11.19 7.83 17.13
N ASP A 99 -12.25 7.80 17.93
CA ASP A 99 -12.34 6.92 19.11
C ASP A 99 -12.27 5.43 18.72
N LYS A 100 -12.87 5.06 17.60
CA LYS A 100 -12.84 3.68 17.08
C LYS A 100 -11.46 3.34 16.53
N LEU A 101 -10.83 4.26 15.82
CA LEU A 101 -9.46 4.06 15.35
C LEU A 101 -8.52 3.80 16.52
N ALA A 102 -8.59 4.60 17.58
CA ALA A 102 -7.77 4.41 18.78
C ALA A 102 -7.93 3.00 19.42
N ILE A 103 -9.11 2.38 19.30
CA ILE A 103 -9.32 0.99 19.72
C ILE A 103 -8.69 0.01 18.75
N ILE A 104 -8.84 0.24 17.43
CA ILE A 104 -8.26 -0.61 16.38
C ILE A 104 -6.73 -0.67 16.51
N GLU A 105 -6.09 0.48 16.74
CA GLU A 105 -4.61 0.59 16.85
C GLU A 105 -4.05 0.08 18.18
N LYS A 106 -4.85 -0.05 19.21
CA LYS A 106 -4.40 -0.37 20.57
C LYS A 106 -3.90 -1.80 20.76
N LEU A 107 -4.23 -2.71 19.88
CA LEU A 107 -3.96 -4.13 20.00
C LEU A 107 -2.81 -4.55 19.08
N PRO A 108 -1.91 -5.44 19.54
CA PRO A 108 -0.86 -5.96 18.67
C PRO A 108 -1.48 -6.69 17.47
N HIS A 109 -0.86 -6.52 16.32
CA HIS A 109 -1.36 -7.06 15.05
C HIS A 109 -0.76 -8.43 14.74
N ALA A 110 -1.64 -9.42 14.48
CA ALA A 110 -1.24 -10.45 13.53
C ALA A 110 -1.47 -9.88 12.11
N PRO A 111 -0.67 -10.25 11.10
CA PRO A 111 -0.90 -9.80 9.73
C PRO A 111 -2.34 -10.02 9.27
N GLY A 112 -2.99 -8.96 8.78
CA GLY A 112 -4.41 -8.96 8.42
C GLY A 112 -5.41 -8.87 9.59
N GLY A 113 -4.96 -8.97 10.84
CA GLY A 113 -5.83 -8.90 12.03
C GLY A 113 -6.46 -7.52 12.23
N ARG A 114 -5.88 -6.48 11.63
CA ARG A 114 -6.44 -5.14 11.61
C ARG A 114 -7.81 -5.12 10.94
N TRP A 115 -7.98 -5.76 9.78
CA TRP A 115 -9.25 -5.78 9.04
C TRP A 115 -10.42 -6.37 9.84
N GLU A 116 -10.14 -7.42 10.65
CA GLU A 116 -11.16 -7.98 11.56
C GLU A 116 -11.62 -6.94 12.59
N ARG A 117 -10.68 -6.23 13.21
CA ARG A 117 -10.99 -5.18 14.18
C ARG A 117 -11.73 -4.00 13.56
N GLU A 118 -11.35 -3.60 12.35
CA GLU A 118 -12.06 -2.56 11.60
C GLU A 118 -13.53 -2.94 11.42
N VAL A 119 -13.81 -4.18 10.99
CA VAL A 119 -15.18 -4.68 10.84
C VAL A 119 -15.91 -4.71 12.19
N ASP A 120 -15.26 -5.19 13.26
CA ASP A 120 -15.86 -5.25 14.59
C ASP A 120 -16.22 -3.87 15.14
N GLN A 121 -15.38 -2.86 14.88
CA GLN A 121 -15.58 -1.51 15.41
C GLN A 121 -16.46 -0.64 14.52
N THR A 122 -16.34 -0.75 13.20
CA THR A 122 -16.96 0.18 12.24
C THR A 122 -17.99 -0.48 11.33
N GLY A 123 -17.97 -1.80 11.19
CA GLY A 123 -18.78 -2.56 10.22
C GLY A 123 -18.16 -2.65 8.82
N PHE A 124 -17.00 -2.05 8.59
CA PHE A 124 -16.31 -2.07 7.30
C PHE A 124 -14.79 -1.97 7.46
N THR A 125 -14.06 -2.38 6.44
CA THR A 125 -12.60 -2.24 6.39
C THR A 125 -12.18 -0.93 5.70
N GLU A 126 -10.93 -0.51 5.89
CA GLU A 126 -10.31 0.59 5.15
C GLU A 126 -10.50 0.43 3.63
N GLY A 127 -10.40 -0.81 3.13
CA GLY A 127 -10.63 -1.14 1.72
C GLY A 127 -12.05 -0.86 1.24
N HIS A 128 -13.07 -1.10 2.07
CA HIS A 128 -14.45 -0.73 1.76
C HIS A 128 -14.60 0.79 1.65
N VAL A 129 -14.02 1.53 2.59
CA VAL A 129 -14.10 3.00 2.65
C VAL A 129 -13.42 3.62 1.43
N VAL A 130 -12.17 3.24 1.17
CA VAL A 130 -11.45 3.81 0.02
C VAL A 130 -12.02 3.32 -1.32
N GLY A 131 -12.53 2.09 -1.38
CA GLY A 131 -13.22 1.57 -2.57
C GLY A 131 -14.44 2.42 -2.95
N GLU A 132 -15.23 2.86 -1.97
CA GLU A 132 -16.34 3.78 -2.22
C GLU A 132 -15.86 5.18 -2.64
N LEU A 133 -14.77 5.68 -2.05
CA LEU A 133 -14.16 6.95 -2.43
C LEU A 133 -13.73 6.95 -3.90
N VAL A 134 -12.94 5.95 -4.32
CA VAL A 134 -12.44 5.87 -5.71
C VAL A 134 -13.57 5.59 -6.71
N ARG A 135 -14.64 4.91 -6.29
CA ARG A 135 -15.85 4.74 -7.09
C ARG A 135 -16.49 6.10 -7.41
N ARG A 136 -16.58 7.00 -6.42
CA ARG A 136 -17.07 8.38 -6.60
C ARG A 136 -16.14 9.21 -7.47
N TRP A 137 -14.86 8.91 -7.50
CA TRP A 137 -13.88 9.56 -8.36
C TRP A 137 -13.82 8.97 -9.77
N ASN A 138 -14.75 8.07 -10.12
CA ASN A 138 -14.83 7.41 -11.42
C ASN A 138 -13.58 6.61 -11.79
N PHE A 139 -12.92 5.99 -10.84
CA PHE A 139 -11.84 5.05 -11.12
C PHE A 139 -12.36 3.81 -11.85
N PRO A 140 -11.48 3.09 -12.59
CA PRO A 140 -11.85 1.83 -13.23
C PRO A 140 -12.46 0.85 -12.23
N GLN A 141 -13.51 0.12 -12.64
CA GLN A 141 -14.23 -0.84 -11.79
C GLN A 141 -13.32 -1.92 -11.22
N GLU A 142 -12.24 -2.26 -11.92
CA GLU A 142 -11.22 -3.20 -11.45
C GLU A 142 -10.53 -2.69 -10.19
N VAL A 143 -10.15 -1.40 -10.15
CA VAL A 143 -9.54 -0.75 -8.99
C VAL A 143 -10.53 -0.66 -7.83
N VAL A 144 -11.77 -0.23 -8.10
CA VAL A 144 -12.83 -0.17 -7.10
C VAL A 144 -13.03 -1.53 -6.43
N ARG A 145 -13.19 -2.58 -7.24
CA ARG A 145 -13.38 -3.95 -6.77
C ARG A 145 -12.16 -4.46 -5.99
N ALA A 146 -10.96 -4.19 -6.49
CA ALA A 146 -9.72 -4.61 -5.84
C ALA A 146 -9.61 -4.06 -4.41
N LEU A 147 -9.95 -2.79 -4.22
CA LEU A 147 -9.95 -2.15 -2.90
C LEU A 147 -11.08 -2.68 -2.01
N GLN A 148 -12.30 -2.77 -2.52
CA GLN A 148 -13.45 -3.28 -1.75
C GLN A 148 -13.26 -4.70 -1.22
N PHE A 149 -12.54 -5.54 -1.95
CA PHE A 149 -12.27 -6.93 -1.58
C PHE A 149 -10.83 -7.16 -1.14
N SER A 150 -10.08 -6.11 -0.77
CA SER A 150 -8.68 -6.24 -0.36
C SER A 150 -8.50 -7.07 0.90
N SER A 151 -9.44 -7.04 1.83
CA SER A 151 -9.40 -7.85 3.07
C SER A 151 -9.82 -9.32 2.84
N ASP A 152 -10.68 -9.60 1.85
CA ASP A 152 -11.11 -10.95 1.47
C ASP A 152 -11.25 -11.06 -0.05
N PRO A 153 -10.15 -11.24 -0.79
CA PRO A 153 -10.18 -11.28 -2.25
C PRO A 153 -10.89 -12.52 -2.82
N LEU A 154 -11.06 -13.57 -2.02
CA LEU A 154 -11.77 -14.78 -2.44
C LEU A 154 -13.29 -14.60 -2.45
N ALA A 155 -13.83 -13.65 -1.73
CA ALA A 155 -15.24 -13.28 -1.77
C ALA A 155 -15.63 -12.60 -3.11
N SER A 156 -14.69 -11.99 -3.82
CA SER A 156 -14.93 -11.36 -5.13
C SER A 156 -15.22 -12.41 -6.21
N LYS A 157 -16.35 -12.27 -6.91
CA LYS A 157 -16.74 -13.17 -8.02
C LYS A 157 -17.06 -12.36 -9.28
N PRO A 158 -16.30 -12.52 -10.37
CA PRO A 158 -15.10 -13.34 -10.49
C PRO A 158 -13.97 -12.84 -9.58
N PHE A 159 -12.98 -13.69 -9.27
CA PHE A 159 -11.81 -13.33 -8.49
C PHE A 159 -11.08 -12.13 -9.09
N SER A 160 -10.78 -11.14 -8.26
CA SER A 160 -10.01 -9.96 -8.67
C SER A 160 -8.51 -10.24 -8.50
N ARG A 161 -7.80 -10.42 -9.62
CA ARG A 161 -6.32 -10.59 -9.57
C ARG A 161 -5.65 -9.38 -8.90
N LEU A 162 -6.10 -8.17 -9.23
CA LEU A 162 -5.60 -6.94 -8.63
C LEU A 162 -5.90 -6.91 -7.12
N GLY A 163 -7.10 -7.31 -6.70
CA GLY A 163 -7.47 -7.43 -5.29
C GLY A 163 -6.60 -8.43 -4.53
N GLY A 164 -6.34 -9.60 -5.14
CA GLY A 164 -5.43 -10.60 -4.57
C GLY A 164 -3.99 -10.09 -4.44
N ILE A 165 -3.48 -9.37 -5.46
CA ILE A 165 -2.16 -8.72 -5.41
C ILE A 165 -2.07 -7.76 -4.24
N VAL A 166 -3.04 -6.85 -4.10
CA VAL A 166 -3.05 -5.82 -3.05
C VAL A 166 -3.20 -6.46 -1.66
N HIS A 167 -4.01 -7.52 -1.53
CA HIS A 167 -4.13 -8.29 -0.30
C HIS A 167 -2.79 -8.86 0.17
N ILE A 168 -2.10 -9.61 -0.70
CA ILE A 168 -0.79 -10.18 -0.37
C ILE A 168 0.23 -9.07 -0.10
N ALA A 169 0.21 -8.01 -0.89
CA ALA A 169 1.12 -6.87 -0.72
C ALA A 169 0.94 -6.17 0.63
N MET A 170 -0.30 -6.03 1.12
CA MET A 170 -0.56 -5.43 2.44
C MET A 170 -0.04 -6.32 3.56
N LEU A 171 -0.30 -7.64 3.51
CA LEU A 171 0.25 -8.58 4.50
C LEU A 171 1.79 -8.56 4.53
N LEU A 172 2.43 -8.47 3.36
CA LEU A 172 3.89 -8.34 3.27
C LEU A 172 4.39 -7.00 3.84
N ALA A 173 3.63 -5.93 3.66
CA ALA A 173 3.97 -4.62 4.21
C ALA A 173 3.89 -4.60 5.74
N GLU A 174 2.81 -5.10 6.32
CA GLU A 174 2.64 -5.22 7.77
C GLU A 174 3.77 -6.06 8.39
N ILE A 175 4.04 -7.26 7.85
CA ILE A 175 5.11 -8.12 8.37
C ILE A 175 6.49 -7.44 8.22
N GLY A 176 6.75 -6.79 7.08
CA GLY A 176 8.05 -6.20 6.78
C GLY A 176 8.35 -4.96 7.61
N VAL A 177 7.35 -4.14 7.92
CA VAL A 177 7.53 -2.90 8.70
C VAL A 177 7.61 -3.20 10.19
N GLU A 178 6.81 -4.14 10.70
CA GLU A 178 6.71 -4.41 12.13
C GLU A 178 7.70 -5.46 12.67
N SER A 179 8.28 -6.32 11.83
CA SER A 179 8.94 -7.51 12.35
C SER A 179 10.34 -7.81 11.82
N THR A 180 11.11 -8.50 12.68
CA THR A 180 12.38 -9.17 12.36
C THR A 180 12.17 -10.59 11.84
N THR A 181 11.00 -10.88 11.27
CA THR A 181 10.61 -12.22 10.77
C THR A 181 11.48 -12.63 9.59
N SER A 182 11.84 -13.91 9.51
CA SER A 182 12.61 -14.42 8.38
C SER A 182 11.76 -14.42 7.09
N PRO A 183 12.37 -14.26 5.90
CA PRO A 183 11.63 -14.35 4.63
C PRO A 183 10.81 -15.66 4.51
N GLN A 184 11.31 -16.76 5.04
CA GLN A 184 10.63 -18.05 5.08
C GLN A 184 9.33 -17.97 5.89
N ASP A 185 9.39 -17.44 7.11
CA ASP A 185 8.24 -17.35 7.99
C ASP A 185 7.21 -16.33 7.45
N THR A 186 7.69 -15.24 6.87
CA THR A 186 6.85 -14.25 6.18
C THR A 186 6.01 -14.91 5.08
N ILE A 187 6.64 -15.67 4.20
CA ILE A 187 5.92 -16.33 3.09
C ILE A 187 5.00 -17.43 3.61
N ASN A 188 5.40 -18.18 4.64
CA ASN A 188 4.56 -19.22 5.24
C ASN A 188 3.29 -18.66 5.90
N ALA A 189 3.30 -17.41 6.32
CA ALA A 189 2.14 -16.73 6.91
C ALA A 189 1.11 -16.27 5.86
N LEU A 190 1.46 -16.25 4.56
CA LEU A 190 0.56 -15.79 3.50
C LEU A 190 -0.56 -16.80 3.20
N PRO A 191 -1.78 -16.34 2.84
CA PRO A 191 -2.90 -17.22 2.55
C PRO A 191 -2.70 -18.02 1.26
N ALA A 192 -2.49 -19.33 1.41
CA ALA A 192 -2.16 -20.25 0.32
C ALA A 192 -3.20 -20.25 -0.81
N ASP A 193 -4.50 -20.10 -0.48
CA ASP A 193 -5.57 -20.10 -1.48
C ASP A 193 -5.51 -18.83 -2.37
N VAL A 194 -5.12 -17.69 -1.81
CA VAL A 194 -4.93 -16.46 -2.59
C VAL A 194 -3.70 -16.58 -3.49
N LEU A 195 -2.58 -17.09 -2.96
CA LEU A 195 -1.37 -17.36 -3.75
C LEU A 195 -1.67 -18.29 -4.92
N LYS A 196 -2.45 -19.36 -4.69
CA LYS A 196 -2.88 -20.29 -5.74
C LYS A 196 -3.73 -19.61 -6.82
N GLN A 197 -4.68 -18.74 -6.46
CA GLN A 197 -5.48 -17.97 -7.42
C GLN A 197 -4.64 -17.00 -8.25
N LEU A 198 -3.60 -16.44 -7.67
CA LEU A 198 -2.64 -15.57 -8.34
C LEU A 198 -1.61 -16.34 -9.18
N GLN A 199 -1.54 -17.67 -9.02
CA GLN A 199 -0.50 -18.53 -9.61
C GLN A 199 0.91 -18.13 -9.16
N LEU A 200 1.04 -17.66 -7.92
CA LEU A 200 2.32 -17.32 -7.32
C LEU A 200 2.95 -18.57 -6.71
N ASP A 201 4.16 -18.87 -7.14
CA ASP A 201 4.94 -19.98 -6.63
C ASP A 201 5.60 -19.62 -5.28
N HIS A 202 5.44 -20.50 -4.30
CA HIS A 202 5.91 -20.29 -2.93
C HIS A 202 7.45 -20.23 -2.85
N GLU A 203 8.14 -21.11 -3.56
CA GLU A 203 9.61 -21.15 -3.61
C GLU A 203 10.16 -19.92 -4.32
N TRP A 204 9.49 -19.51 -5.40
CA TRP A 204 9.86 -18.29 -6.10
C TRP A 204 9.74 -17.05 -5.18
N LEU A 205 8.65 -16.95 -4.42
CA LEU A 205 8.46 -15.85 -3.47
C LEU A 205 9.58 -15.82 -2.43
N GLN A 206 9.95 -16.97 -1.84
CA GLN A 206 11.02 -17.05 -0.84
C GLN A 206 12.37 -16.59 -1.37
N ASN A 207 12.68 -16.96 -2.61
CA ASN A 207 13.97 -16.66 -3.24
C ASN A 207 14.06 -15.24 -3.80
N ASN A 208 12.94 -14.54 -3.99
CA ASN A 208 12.89 -13.24 -4.65
C ASN A 208 12.22 -12.14 -3.81
N LEU A 209 11.82 -12.39 -2.55
CA LEU A 209 11.17 -11.41 -1.70
C LEU A 209 12.09 -10.20 -1.51
N PRO A 210 11.68 -8.99 -1.94
CA PRO A 210 12.46 -7.79 -1.72
C PRO A 210 12.48 -7.41 -0.24
N ASP A 211 13.56 -6.79 0.21
CA ASP A 211 13.59 -6.10 1.50
C ASP A 211 12.61 -4.91 1.46
N VAL A 212 11.80 -4.78 2.51
CA VAL A 212 10.80 -3.69 2.64
C VAL A 212 11.44 -2.32 2.53
N ASN A 213 12.67 -2.15 3.02
CA ASN A 213 13.43 -0.90 2.95
C ASN A 213 13.65 -0.43 1.50
N THR A 214 13.65 -1.37 0.53
CA THR A 214 13.70 -1.02 -0.91
C THR A 214 12.57 -0.08 -1.32
N PHE A 215 11.44 -0.13 -0.62
CA PHE A 215 10.25 0.66 -0.93
C PHE A 215 10.08 1.85 0.02
N THR A 216 10.51 1.75 1.26
CA THR A 216 10.27 2.73 2.32
C THR A 216 11.35 3.81 2.41
N ASP A 217 12.60 3.52 2.06
CA ASP A 217 13.73 4.48 2.10
C ASP A 217 13.60 5.66 1.13
N THR A 218 12.55 5.67 0.31
CA THR A 218 12.28 6.75 -0.64
C THR A 218 11.49 7.91 -0.05
N ALA A 219 10.99 7.80 1.18
CA ALA A 219 10.12 8.79 1.84
C ALA A 219 10.86 9.81 2.72
N ALA A 220 12.18 9.67 2.93
CA ALA A 220 13.00 10.57 3.76
C ALA A 220 13.64 11.72 2.96
#